data_844ffeb949ce70642dd77099b7210c0e
#
_entry.id   844ffeb949ce70642dd77099b7210c0e
#
_cell.length_a   1.000
_cell.length_b   1.000
_cell.length_c   1.000
_cell.angle_alpha   90.00
_cell.angle_beta   90.00
_cell.angle_gamma   90.00
#
_symmetry.space_group_name_H-M   'P 1'
#
loop_
_entity.id
_entity.type
_entity.pdbx_description
1 polymer ?
#
loop_
_entity_poly.entity_id
_entity_poly.type
_entity_poly.pdbx_seq_one_letter_code
_entity_poly.pdbx_strand_id
1 'polypeptide(L)'
;MPVMADPLIAGLDDEQRERVARLVAASPFDAESWNAERLQRRNETLQMLRRLSAEPADRDAALATLRAHVLRLSRSPREPYRQYQQKLETYNCAFAASLHNATTPTQRQAAAAKLKGWEGDFRALATAAD
;
A
#
# COMPACT_ATOMS: atom_id res chain seq x y z
N MET A 1 4.04 -10.30 -11.83
CA MET A 1 2.56 -10.43 -11.77
C MET A 1 1.93 -9.17 -12.37
N PRO A 2 1.29 -9.22 -13.53
CA PRO A 2 0.62 -8.04 -14.12
C PRO A 2 -0.81 -7.82 -13.58
N VAL A 3 -1.07 -8.19 -12.32
CA VAL A 3 -2.42 -8.52 -11.84
C VAL A 3 -3.24 -7.33 -11.35
N MET A 4 -2.65 -6.16 -11.14
CA MET A 4 -3.38 -5.05 -10.50
C MET A 4 -3.97 -4.01 -11.50
N ALA A 5 -3.49 -3.95 -12.73
CA ALA A 5 -4.03 -2.99 -13.70
C ALA A 5 -5.29 -3.53 -14.43
N ASP A 6 -5.35 -4.84 -14.66
CA ASP A 6 -6.47 -5.48 -15.37
C ASP A 6 -7.82 -5.43 -14.62
N PRO A 7 -7.92 -5.57 -13.31
CA PRO A 7 -9.21 -5.46 -12.63
C PRO A 7 -9.74 -4.03 -12.52
N LEU A 8 -8.89 -3.02 -12.55
CA LEU A 8 -9.32 -1.61 -12.48
C LEU A 8 -9.54 -1.01 -13.88
N ILE A 9 -8.66 -1.35 -14.82
CA ILE A 9 -8.72 -0.88 -16.21
C ILE A 9 -9.02 -2.10 -17.08
N ALA A 10 -10.29 -2.33 -17.38
CA ALA A 10 -10.70 -3.43 -18.24
C ALA A 10 -10.27 -3.19 -19.69
N GLY A 11 -9.84 -4.27 -20.36
CA GLY A 11 -9.59 -4.24 -21.80
C GLY A 11 -8.37 -3.45 -22.22
N LEU A 12 -7.23 -3.64 -21.53
CA LEU A 12 -5.95 -3.15 -22.01
C LEU A 12 -5.63 -3.77 -23.38
N ASP A 13 -5.27 -2.94 -24.36
CA ASP A 13 -4.73 -3.41 -25.63
C ASP A 13 -3.28 -3.91 -25.48
N ASP A 14 -2.74 -4.48 -26.55
CA ASP A 14 -1.41 -5.10 -26.50
C ASP A 14 -0.31 -4.06 -26.26
N GLU A 15 -0.40 -2.85 -26.79
CA GLU A 15 0.56 -1.77 -26.55
C GLU A 15 0.54 -1.34 -25.07
N GLN A 16 -0.66 -1.19 -24.49
CA GLN A 16 -0.83 -0.87 -23.09
C GLN A 16 -0.27 -1.98 -22.18
N ARG A 17 -0.48 -3.25 -22.51
CA ARG A 17 0.08 -4.40 -21.79
C ARG A 17 1.59 -4.43 -21.82
N GLU A 18 2.18 -4.22 -23.01
CA GLU A 18 3.63 -4.11 -23.15
C GLU A 18 4.20 -2.93 -22.35
N ARG A 19 3.53 -1.79 -22.36
CA ARG A 19 3.91 -0.64 -21.54
C ARG A 19 3.91 -0.99 -20.06
N VAL A 20 2.87 -1.64 -19.55
CA VAL A 20 2.80 -2.11 -18.16
C VAL A 20 3.94 -3.06 -17.85
N ALA A 21 4.20 -4.03 -18.72
CA ALA A 21 5.28 -5.00 -18.53
C ALA A 21 6.65 -4.30 -18.43
N ARG A 22 6.96 -3.33 -19.30
CA ARG A 22 8.19 -2.54 -19.24
C ARG A 22 8.30 -1.72 -17.95
N LEU A 23 7.22 -1.09 -17.53
CA LEU A 23 7.19 -0.30 -16.30
C LEU A 23 7.35 -1.18 -15.05
N VAL A 24 6.74 -2.37 -15.02
CA VAL A 24 6.93 -3.33 -13.93
C VAL A 24 8.38 -3.82 -13.88
N ALA A 25 8.96 -4.15 -15.03
CA ALA A 25 10.37 -4.60 -15.11
C ALA A 25 11.37 -3.51 -14.67
N ALA A 26 11.05 -2.23 -14.89
CA ALA A 26 11.89 -1.09 -14.49
C ALA A 26 11.63 -0.62 -13.04
N SER A 27 10.69 -1.25 -12.32
CA SER A 27 10.36 -0.86 -10.95
C SER A 27 11.57 -1.00 -10.02
N PRO A 28 11.83 -0.01 -9.15
CA PRO A 28 12.85 -0.12 -8.11
C PRO A 28 12.41 -1.01 -6.94
N PHE A 29 11.34 -1.79 -7.09
CA PHE A 29 10.85 -2.68 -6.04
C PHE A 29 11.91 -3.75 -5.71
N ASP A 30 12.25 -3.81 -4.44
CA ASP A 30 13.19 -4.78 -3.87
C ASP A 30 12.46 -5.62 -2.82
N ALA A 31 12.19 -6.87 -3.18
CA ALA A 31 11.46 -7.81 -2.33
C ALA A 31 12.24 -8.16 -1.06
N GLU A 32 13.57 -8.19 -1.12
CA GLU A 32 14.41 -8.51 0.04
C GLU A 32 14.35 -7.39 1.07
N SER A 33 14.60 -6.15 0.68
CA SER A 33 14.47 -4.98 1.55
C SER A 33 13.06 -4.85 2.13
N TRP A 34 12.03 -5.09 1.33
CA TRP A 34 10.65 -5.04 1.78
C TRP A 34 10.32 -6.13 2.82
N ASN A 35 10.76 -7.37 2.60
CA ASN A 35 10.58 -8.47 3.52
C ASN A 35 11.37 -8.26 4.82
N ALA A 36 12.62 -7.82 4.75
CA ALA A 36 13.44 -7.53 5.91
C ALA A 36 12.77 -6.49 6.82
N GLU A 37 12.25 -5.41 6.26
CA GLU A 37 11.51 -4.38 6.99
C GLU A 37 10.24 -4.95 7.65
N ARG A 38 9.48 -5.78 6.96
CA ARG A 38 8.27 -6.43 7.52
C ARG A 38 8.60 -7.33 8.70
N LEU A 39 9.65 -8.13 8.59
CA LEU A 39 10.12 -8.99 9.68
C LEU A 39 10.55 -8.16 10.89
N GLN A 40 11.28 -7.06 10.65
CA GLN A 40 11.71 -6.16 11.70
C GLN A 40 10.51 -5.51 12.42
N ARG A 41 9.54 -4.98 11.68
CA ARG A 41 8.31 -4.41 12.24
C ARG A 41 7.52 -5.42 13.05
N ARG A 42 7.40 -6.66 12.55
CA ARG A 42 6.75 -7.74 13.29
C ARG A 42 7.45 -8.02 14.62
N ASN A 43 8.76 -8.11 14.62
CA ASN A 43 9.53 -8.38 15.84
C ASN A 43 9.40 -7.23 16.84
N GLU A 44 9.46 -5.98 16.39
CA GLU A 44 9.25 -4.79 17.23
C GLU A 44 7.84 -4.78 17.83
N THR A 45 6.81 -5.13 17.04
CA THR A 45 5.43 -5.25 17.51
C THR A 45 5.30 -6.30 18.60
N LEU A 46 5.86 -7.50 18.38
CA LEU A 46 5.83 -8.58 19.37
C LEU A 46 6.56 -8.20 20.65
N GLN A 47 7.71 -7.54 20.55
CA GLN A 47 8.45 -7.07 21.73
C GLN A 47 7.65 -6.02 22.52
N MET A 48 7.03 -5.07 21.82
CA MET A 48 6.19 -4.04 22.45
C MET A 48 4.99 -4.68 23.18
N LEU A 49 4.27 -5.61 22.53
CA LEU A 49 3.14 -6.30 23.14
C LEU A 49 3.55 -7.15 24.34
N ARG A 50 4.67 -7.85 24.26
CA ARG A 50 5.20 -8.63 25.40
C ARG A 50 5.52 -7.75 26.61
N ARG A 51 6.13 -6.56 26.39
CA ARG A 51 6.39 -5.60 27.48
C ARG A 51 5.09 -5.12 28.11
N LEU A 52 4.12 -4.69 27.30
CA LEU A 52 2.81 -4.23 27.79
C LEU A 52 2.04 -5.32 28.55
N SER A 53 2.26 -6.59 28.19
CA SER A 53 1.64 -7.73 28.87
C SER A 53 2.35 -8.12 30.18
N ALA A 54 3.66 -7.94 30.25
CA ALA A 54 4.48 -8.32 31.42
C ALA A 54 4.50 -7.24 32.51
N GLU A 55 4.43 -5.99 32.13
CA GLU A 55 4.47 -4.84 33.03
C GLU A 55 3.12 -4.15 33.02
N PRO A 56 2.30 -4.21 34.13
CA PRO A 56 1.05 -3.51 34.21
C PRO A 56 1.30 -2.00 34.13
N ALA A 57 1.24 -1.45 32.93
CA ALA A 57 1.24 0.00 32.71
C ALA A 57 -0.19 0.53 32.95
N ASP A 58 -0.29 1.78 33.44
CA ASP A 58 -1.59 2.43 33.41
C ASP A 58 -2.10 2.57 31.95
N ARG A 59 -3.40 2.78 31.81
CA ARG A 59 -4.04 2.85 30.49
C ARG A 59 -3.41 3.92 29.59
N ASP A 60 -3.07 5.06 30.15
CA ASP A 60 -2.57 6.21 29.35
C ASP A 60 -1.15 5.95 28.86
N ALA A 61 -0.30 5.35 29.70
CA ALA A 61 1.05 4.93 29.29
C ALA A 61 1.00 3.83 28.22
N ALA A 62 0.10 2.86 28.34
CA ALA A 62 -0.10 1.82 27.34
C ALA A 62 -0.57 2.41 26.00
N LEU A 63 -1.54 3.33 26.01
CA LEU A 63 -2.02 4.02 24.82
C LEU A 63 -0.93 4.88 24.16
N ALA A 64 -0.12 5.59 24.95
CA ALA A 64 1.00 6.37 24.44
C ALA A 64 2.02 5.48 23.71
N THR A 65 2.34 4.32 24.30
CA THR A 65 3.24 3.33 23.69
C THR A 65 2.70 2.78 22.38
N LEU A 66 1.41 2.43 22.34
CA LEU A 66 0.74 1.95 21.12
C LEU A 66 0.73 3.03 20.02
N ARG A 67 0.40 4.28 20.36
CA ARG A 67 0.40 5.40 19.40
C ARG A 67 1.80 5.64 18.82
N ALA A 68 2.82 5.66 19.68
CA ALA A 68 4.21 5.79 19.23
C ALA A 68 4.62 4.65 18.28
N HIS A 69 4.18 3.42 18.57
CA HIS A 69 4.44 2.27 17.72
C HIS A 69 3.75 2.40 16.35
N VAL A 70 2.46 2.80 16.30
CA VAL A 70 1.72 3.03 15.06
C VAL A 70 2.41 4.07 14.18
N LEU A 71 2.89 5.17 14.76
CA LEU A 71 3.67 6.18 14.02
C LEU A 71 4.95 5.60 13.40
N ARG A 72 5.63 4.68 14.09
CA ARG A 72 6.81 3.97 13.56
C ARG A 72 6.45 2.97 12.46
N LEU A 73 5.25 2.40 12.48
CA LEU A 73 4.75 1.53 11.40
C LEU A 73 4.45 2.34 10.13
N SER A 74 3.90 3.55 10.27
CA SER A 74 3.61 4.42 9.12
C SER A 74 4.88 5.04 8.53
N ARG A 75 5.83 5.43 9.38
CA ARG A 75 7.11 5.98 8.97
C ARG A 75 8.26 5.20 9.64
N SER A 76 8.94 4.37 8.86
CA SER A 76 10.06 3.57 9.38
C SER A 76 11.11 4.45 10.07
N PRO A 77 11.61 4.08 11.26
CA PRO A 77 12.73 4.77 11.88
C PRO A 77 14.05 4.59 11.13
N ARG A 78 14.12 3.63 10.21
CA ARG A 78 15.33 3.28 9.44
C ARG A 78 15.46 4.16 8.20
N GLU A 79 16.46 5.02 8.17
CA GLU A 79 16.70 5.97 7.09
C GLU A 79 16.87 5.29 5.71
N PRO A 80 17.66 4.20 5.57
CA PRO A 80 17.80 3.54 4.26
C PRO A 80 16.47 3.04 3.71
N TYR A 81 15.60 2.50 4.57
CA TYR A 81 14.29 2.04 4.14
C TYR A 81 13.36 3.19 3.77
N ARG A 82 13.41 4.34 4.48
CA ARG A 82 12.63 5.53 4.10
C ARG A 82 13.02 6.06 2.73
N GLN A 83 14.32 6.10 2.42
CA GLN A 83 14.82 6.52 1.10
C GLN A 83 14.37 5.57 -0.01
N TYR A 84 14.45 4.26 0.25
CA TYR A 84 13.91 3.25 -0.65
C TYR A 84 12.40 3.43 -0.88
N GLN A 85 11.63 3.60 0.19
CA GLN A 85 10.18 3.79 0.14
C GLN A 85 9.81 5.04 -0.64
N GLN A 86 10.50 6.15 -0.43
CA GLN A 86 10.29 7.39 -1.18
C GLN A 86 10.58 7.24 -2.67
N LYS A 87 11.68 6.53 -3.01
CA LYS A 87 12.02 6.22 -4.41
C LYS A 87 10.94 5.37 -5.06
N LEU A 88 10.45 4.34 -4.36
CA LEU A 88 9.39 3.46 -4.84
C LEU A 88 8.07 4.21 -5.02
N GLU A 89 7.70 5.06 -4.07
CA GLU A 89 6.49 5.90 -4.13
C GLU A 89 6.53 6.85 -5.33
N THR A 90 7.64 7.57 -5.51
CA THR A 90 7.84 8.45 -6.68
C THR A 90 7.70 7.68 -7.98
N TYR A 91 8.29 6.49 -8.05
CA TYR A 91 8.18 5.63 -9.22
C TYR A 91 6.72 5.19 -9.46
N ASN A 92 6.03 4.73 -8.42
CA ASN A 92 4.65 4.26 -8.53
C ASN A 92 3.68 5.38 -8.93
N CYS A 93 3.89 6.62 -8.46
CA CYS A 93 3.12 7.78 -8.92
C CYS A 93 3.34 8.06 -10.42
N ALA A 94 4.58 8.02 -10.88
CA ALA A 94 4.91 8.19 -12.30
C ALA A 94 4.35 7.05 -13.16
N PHE A 95 4.41 5.82 -12.66
CA PHE A 95 3.81 4.64 -13.29
C PHE A 95 2.30 4.82 -13.47
N ALA A 96 1.59 5.18 -12.39
CA ALA A 96 0.14 5.38 -12.41
C ALA A 96 -0.25 6.51 -13.39
N ALA A 97 0.48 7.62 -13.38
CA ALA A 97 0.26 8.73 -14.31
C ALA A 97 0.50 8.31 -15.76
N SER A 98 1.57 7.57 -16.04
CA SER A 98 1.88 7.05 -17.39
C SER A 98 0.79 6.12 -17.90
N LEU A 99 0.29 5.22 -17.03
CA LEU A 99 -0.78 4.31 -17.38
C LEU A 99 -2.09 5.06 -17.62
N HIS A 100 -2.45 5.98 -16.73
CA HIS A 100 -3.66 6.80 -16.87
C HIS A 100 -3.64 7.59 -18.19
N ASN A 101 -2.53 8.22 -18.53
CA ASN A 101 -2.39 9.00 -19.76
C ASN A 101 -2.48 8.15 -21.03
N ALA A 102 -2.16 6.84 -20.93
CA ALA A 102 -2.28 5.90 -22.04
C ALA A 102 -3.69 5.27 -22.17
N THR A 103 -4.60 5.52 -21.21
CA THR A 103 -5.96 4.99 -21.28
C THR A 103 -6.86 5.81 -22.20
N THR A 104 -7.82 5.13 -22.84
CA THR A 104 -8.89 5.78 -23.62
C THR A 104 -9.95 6.39 -22.68
N PRO A 105 -10.78 7.34 -23.18
CA PRO A 105 -11.92 7.86 -22.42
C PRO A 105 -12.87 6.75 -21.92
N THR A 106 -13.13 5.74 -22.75
CA THR A 106 -13.99 4.60 -22.40
C THR A 106 -13.40 3.79 -21.25
N GLN A 107 -12.09 3.50 -21.28
CA GLN A 107 -11.40 2.80 -20.19
C GLN A 107 -11.45 3.59 -18.89
N ARG A 108 -11.27 4.92 -18.94
CA ARG A 108 -11.38 5.79 -17.76
C ARG A 108 -12.78 5.80 -17.16
N GLN A 109 -13.84 5.83 -18.02
CA GLN A 109 -15.23 5.75 -17.57
C GLN A 109 -15.51 4.40 -16.88
N ALA A 110 -15.04 3.30 -17.46
CA ALA A 110 -15.19 1.96 -16.87
C ALA A 110 -14.48 1.86 -15.51
N ALA A 111 -13.26 2.40 -15.39
CA ALA A 111 -12.53 2.44 -14.13
C ALA A 111 -13.25 3.28 -13.06
N ALA A 112 -13.78 4.45 -13.44
CA ALA A 112 -14.55 5.30 -12.53
C ALA A 112 -15.83 4.61 -12.05
N ALA A 113 -16.55 3.92 -12.94
CA ALA A 113 -17.75 3.15 -12.57
C ALA A 113 -17.42 2.01 -11.59
N LYS A 114 -16.30 1.33 -11.78
CA LYS A 114 -15.84 0.26 -10.88
C LYS A 114 -15.47 0.80 -9.50
N LEU A 115 -14.74 1.92 -9.42
CA LEU A 115 -14.42 2.58 -8.16
C LEU A 115 -15.67 3.02 -7.41
N LYS A 116 -16.67 3.53 -8.14
CA LYS A 116 -17.96 3.90 -7.56
C LYS A 116 -18.74 2.69 -7.02
N GLY A 117 -18.63 1.54 -7.68
CA GLY A 117 -19.14 0.26 -7.17
C GLY A 117 -18.51 -0.11 -5.84
N TRP A 118 -17.18 -0.08 -5.74
CA TRP A 118 -16.47 -0.34 -4.48
C TRP A 118 -16.82 0.65 -3.37
N GLU A 119 -17.02 1.93 -3.70
CA GLU A 119 -17.51 2.91 -2.73
C GLU A 119 -18.86 2.49 -2.15
N GLY A 120 -19.79 2.01 -3.00
CA GLY A 120 -21.07 1.49 -2.56
C GLY A 120 -20.94 0.27 -1.65
N ASP A 121 -20.08 -0.68 -2.00
CA ASP A 121 -19.82 -1.87 -1.20
C ASP A 121 -19.24 -1.52 0.17
N PHE A 122 -18.26 -0.61 0.24
CA PHE A 122 -17.70 -0.15 1.52
C PHE A 122 -18.73 0.59 2.38
N ARG A 123 -19.60 1.39 1.78
CA ARG A 123 -20.70 2.05 2.53
C ARG A 123 -21.67 1.02 3.10
N ALA A 124 -22.05 0.02 2.32
CA ALA A 124 -22.92 -1.06 2.78
C ALA A 124 -22.31 -1.85 3.95
N LEU A 125 -21.00 -2.16 3.86
CA LEU A 125 -20.29 -2.83 4.96
C LEU A 125 -20.22 -1.97 6.22
N ALA A 126 -20.00 -0.67 6.08
CA ALA A 126 -19.94 0.24 7.22
C ALA A 126 -21.30 0.34 7.95
N THR A 127 -22.42 0.37 7.20
CA THR A 127 -23.77 0.43 7.78
C THR A 127 -24.25 -0.92 8.32
N ALA A 128 -23.69 -2.04 7.88
CA ALA A 128 -24.04 -3.38 8.40
C ALA A 128 -23.32 -3.72 9.72
N ALA A 129 -22.37 -2.90 10.16
CA ALA A 129 -21.58 -3.10 11.38
C ALA A 129 -22.19 -2.38 12.61
N ASP A 130 -23.25 -1.58 12.41
CA ASP A 130 -24.06 -0.92 13.46
C ASP A 130 -25.30 -1.76 13.77
#